data_6fbd5856a43e655154d0c79497c4a23d
#
_entry.id   6fbd5856a43e655154d0c79497c4a23d
#
_cell.length_a   1.000
_cell.length_b   1.000
_cell.length_c   1.000
_cell.angle_alpha   90.00
_cell.angle_beta   90.00
_cell.angle_gamma   90.00
#
_symmetry.space_group_name_H-M   'P 1'
#
loop_
_entity.id
_entity.type
_entity.pdbx_description
1 polymer ?
#
loop_
_entity_poly.entity_id
_entity_poly.type
_entity_poly.pdbx_seq_one_letter_code
_entity_poly.pdbx_strand_id
1 'polypeptide(L)'
;MPKFIESIDNPAKKKLIVVHLIGSHSPFCKRISNKYDEFYKSKDLSCYVQSIKNTDLQLSLLHDILSKSKNSWSMLYFSDHGLSFIDNQQDLIHDDKHRQNFETPLFITSSDSNTREIISAQRSGLNLFHLLDEWLGIHEKNIQSSCKMISNNECKDQNIAIDFDQKIIYFNELLDDSIK
;
A
#
# COMPACT_ATOMS: atom_id res chain seq x y z
N MET A 1 -1.12 -18.50 5.10
CA MET A 1 -2.60 -18.68 5.17
C MET A 1 -3.08 -19.40 6.43
N PRO A 2 -2.55 -20.57 6.89
CA PRO A 2 -3.09 -21.23 8.10
C PRO A 2 -3.13 -20.34 9.33
N LYS A 3 -2.04 -19.62 9.66
CA LYS A 3 -2.01 -18.69 10.81
C LYS A 3 -3.01 -17.54 10.72
N PHE A 4 -3.31 -17.05 9.51
CA PHE A 4 -4.31 -16.01 9.30
C PHE A 4 -5.71 -16.53 9.64
N ILE A 5 -6.06 -17.72 9.15
CA ILE A 5 -7.34 -18.38 9.45
C ILE A 5 -7.47 -18.62 10.97
N GLU A 6 -6.45 -19.20 11.60
CA GLU A 6 -6.40 -19.39 13.04
C GLU A 6 -6.62 -18.07 13.82
N SER A 7 -6.02 -16.97 13.35
CA SER A 7 -6.22 -15.64 13.96
C SER A 7 -7.65 -15.14 13.80
N ILE A 8 -8.30 -15.41 12.66
CA ILE A 8 -9.71 -15.04 12.45
C ILE A 8 -10.62 -15.86 13.38
N ASP A 9 -10.34 -17.13 13.56
CA ASP A 9 -11.14 -18.04 14.39
C ASP A 9 -10.92 -17.87 15.90
N ASN A 10 -9.94 -17.08 16.31
CA ASN A 10 -9.71 -16.75 17.71
C ASN A 10 -10.98 -16.12 18.32
N PRO A 11 -11.40 -16.51 19.54
CA PRO A 11 -12.67 -16.06 20.14
C PRO A 11 -12.67 -14.62 20.66
N ALA A 12 -11.56 -13.87 20.56
CA ALA A 12 -11.51 -12.47 20.96
C ALA A 12 -12.56 -11.63 20.22
N LYS A 13 -13.25 -10.75 20.95
CA LYS A 13 -14.33 -9.89 20.41
C LYS A 13 -13.83 -8.86 19.37
N LYS A 14 -12.63 -8.33 19.59
CA LYS A 14 -11.95 -7.39 18.66
C LYS A 14 -10.56 -7.91 18.40
N LYS A 15 -10.14 -7.85 17.13
CA LYS A 15 -8.84 -8.35 16.68
C LYS A 15 -8.23 -7.38 15.69
N LEU A 16 -6.96 -7.07 15.85
CA LEU A 16 -6.14 -6.46 14.83
C LEU A 16 -5.15 -7.54 14.33
N ILE A 17 -5.20 -7.86 13.05
CA ILE A 17 -4.32 -8.82 12.42
C ILE A 17 -3.46 -8.06 11.41
N VAL A 18 -2.15 -8.04 11.64
CA VAL A 18 -1.19 -7.42 10.71
C VAL A 18 -0.57 -8.53 9.86
N VAL A 19 -0.72 -8.40 8.55
CA VAL A 19 -0.12 -9.32 7.56
C VAL A 19 0.96 -8.55 6.81
N HIS A 20 2.23 -8.85 7.12
CA HIS A 20 3.35 -8.29 6.42
C HIS A 20 3.66 -9.14 5.18
N LEU A 21 3.47 -8.55 4.01
CA LEU A 21 3.79 -9.18 2.72
C LEU A 21 5.17 -8.69 2.26
N ILE A 22 5.96 -9.62 1.73
CA ILE A 22 7.23 -9.26 1.09
C ILE A 22 7.00 -8.59 -0.28
N GLY A 23 5.82 -8.79 -0.84
CA GLY A 23 5.33 -8.15 -2.04
C GLY A 23 6.29 -8.22 -3.23
N SER A 24 6.47 -7.10 -3.88
CA SER A 24 7.29 -6.92 -5.08
C SER A 24 8.71 -6.42 -4.75
N HIS A 25 9.25 -6.80 -3.59
CA HIS A 25 10.61 -6.42 -3.19
C HIS A 25 11.67 -7.13 -4.06
N SER A 26 12.70 -6.40 -4.48
CA SER A 26 13.85 -6.95 -5.23
C SER A 26 14.57 -8.07 -4.42
N PRO A 27 15.20 -9.07 -5.09
CA PRO A 27 15.18 -9.38 -6.53
C PRO A 27 13.84 -9.98 -6.98
N PHE A 28 13.19 -9.33 -7.96
CA PHE A 28 11.81 -9.63 -8.33
C PHE A 28 11.61 -11.06 -8.83
N CYS A 29 12.53 -11.60 -9.62
CA CYS A 29 12.46 -12.96 -10.14
C CYS A 29 12.54 -14.04 -9.06
N LYS A 30 12.98 -13.72 -7.84
CA LYS A 30 12.92 -14.62 -6.69
C LYS A 30 11.56 -14.59 -5.95
N ARG A 31 10.66 -13.66 -6.32
CA ARG A 31 9.33 -13.50 -5.70
C ARG A 31 8.22 -14.21 -6.46
N ILE A 32 8.55 -14.80 -7.61
CA ILE A 32 7.59 -15.44 -8.51
C ILE A 32 7.96 -16.91 -8.72
N SER A 33 7.01 -17.70 -9.21
CA SER A 33 7.28 -19.02 -9.78
C SER A 33 8.03 -18.87 -11.10
N ASN A 34 8.61 -19.96 -11.61
CA ASN A 34 9.31 -19.96 -12.89
C ASN A 34 8.41 -19.67 -14.12
N LYS A 35 7.10 -19.58 -13.90
CA LYS A 35 6.13 -19.20 -14.94
C LYS A 35 5.70 -17.76 -14.73
N TYR A 36 5.97 -16.91 -15.71
CA TYR A 36 5.55 -15.51 -15.76
C TYR A 36 5.38 -15.13 -17.23
N ASP A 37 4.54 -14.14 -17.47
CA ASP A 37 4.35 -13.59 -18.82
C ASP A 37 5.49 -12.61 -19.12
N GLU A 38 6.02 -12.67 -20.31
CA GLU A 38 7.02 -11.70 -20.79
C GLU A 38 6.32 -10.43 -21.27
N PHE A 39 6.14 -9.47 -20.36
CA PHE A 39 5.47 -8.19 -20.68
C PHE A 39 6.40 -7.18 -21.33
N TYR A 40 7.71 -7.28 -21.03
CA TYR A 40 8.72 -6.31 -21.43
C TYR A 40 9.97 -7.02 -21.93
N LYS A 41 10.83 -6.28 -22.64
CA LYS A 41 12.14 -6.78 -23.08
C LYS A 41 13.05 -7.14 -21.89
N SER A 42 12.90 -6.45 -20.76
CA SER A 42 13.60 -6.76 -19.51
C SER A 42 12.90 -7.90 -18.77
N LYS A 43 13.66 -8.97 -18.51
CA LYS A 43 13.20 -10.09 -17.68
C LYS A 43 12.86 -9.62 -16.27
N ASP A 44 13.65 -8.75 -15.70
CA ASP A 44 13.49 -8.28 -14.33
C ASP A 44 12.20 -7.47 -14.17
N LEU A 45 11.89 -6.63 -15.14
CA LEU A 45 10.62 -5.88 -15.20
C LEU A 45 9.41 -6.81 -15.37
N SER A 46 9.52 -7.85 -16.21
CA SER A 46 8.47 -8.86 -16.33
C SER A 46 8.23 -9.60 -15.02
N CYS A 47 9.32 -9.93 -14.28
CA CYS A 47 9.24 -10.51 -12.95
C CYS A 47 8.57 -9.56 -11.94
N TYR A 48 8.89 -8.27 -12.01
CA TYR A 48 8.27 -7.25 -11.15
C TYR A 48 6.77 -7.19 -11.37
N VAL A 49 6.31 -7.07 -12.61
CA VAL A 49 4.87 -7.06 -12.93
C VAL A 49 4.19 -8.35 -12.46
N GLN A 50 4.85 -9.51 -12.64
CA GLN A 50 4.30 -10.77 -12.15
C GLN A 50 4.23 -10.81 -10.62
N SER A 51 5.19 -10.21 -9.91
CA SER A 51 5.16 -10.15 -8.44
C SER A 51 4.02 -9.26 -7.92
N ILE A 52 3.69 -8.17 -8.64
CA ILE A 52 2.50 -7.35 -8.35
C ILE A 52 1.21 -8.17 -8.53
N LYS A 53 1.07 -8.91 -9.65
CA LYS A 53 -0.06 -9.82 -9.86
C LYS A 53 -0.21 -10.85 -8.73
N ASN A 54 0.91 -11.39 -8.25
CA ASN A 54 0.90 -12.34 -7.14
C ASN A 54 0.45 -11.68 -5.84
N THR A 55 0.84 -10.44 -5.58
CA THR A 55 0.37 -9.66 -4.42
C THR A 55 -1.14 -9.43 -4.50
N ASP A 56 -1.65 -9.04 -5.67
CA ASP A 56 -3.09 -8.87 -5.91
C ASP A 56 -3.88 -10.17 -5.65
N LEU A 57 -3.39 -11.30 -6.16
CA LEU A 57 -3.97 -12.61 -5.87
C LEU A 57 -3.96 -12.96 -4.38
N GLN A 58 -2.92 -12.61 -3.64
CA GLN A 58 -2.87 -12.81 -2.20
C GLN A 58 -3.89 -11.94 -1.47
N LEU A 59 -4.02 -10.67 -1.85
CA LEU A 59 -5.03 -9.76 -1.29
C LEU A 59 -6.45 -10.25 -1.57
N SER A 60 -6.72 -10.71 -2.79
CA SER A 60 -7.99 -11.33 -3.17
C SER A 60 -8.30 -12.56 -2.29
N LEU A 61 -7.31 -13.43 -2.06
CA LEU A 61 -7.48 -14.60 -1.21
C LEU A 61 -7.76 -14.22 0.25
N LEU A 62 -7.08 -13.20 0.79
CA LEU A 62 -7.35 -12.68 2.14
C LEU A 62 -8.78 -12.14 2.24
N HIS A 63 -9.20 -11.36 1.25
CA HIS A 63 -10.57 -10.84 1.15
C HIS A 63 -11.61 -11.97 1.10
N ASP A 64 -11.39 -13.00 0.28
CA ASP A 64 -12.30 -14.15 0.16
C ASP A 64 -12.44 -14.92 1.48
N ILE A 65 -11.34 -15.06 2.23
CA ILE A 65 -11.37 -15.69 3.56
C ILE A 65 -12.17 -14.83 4.54
N LEU A 66 -11.95 -13.51 4.56
CA LEU A 66 -12.71 -12.58 5.39
C LEU A 66 -14.20 -12.58 5.05
N SER A 67 -14.53 -12.58 3.76
CA SER A 67 -15.91 -12.58 3.26
C SER A 67 -16.71 -13.83 3.66
N LYS A 68 -16.04 -14.93 3.96
CA LYS A 68 -16.66 -16.15 4.49
C LYS A 68 -16.83 -16.13 6.02
N SER A 69 -16.23 -15.15 6.69
CA SER A 69 -16.39 -14.98 8.13
C SER A 69 -17.79 -14.49 8.47
N LYS A 70 -18.32 -14.95 9.61
CA LYS A 70 -19.60 -14.46 10.17
C LYS A 70 -19.44 -13.14 10.94
N ASN A 71 -18.20 -12.71 11.17
CA ASN A 71 -17.90 -11.49 11.91
C ASN A 71 -17.80 -10.30 10.95
N SER A 72 -18.15 -9.12 11.44
CA SER A 72 -17.81 -7.88 10.74
C SER A 72 -16.29 -7.72 10.67
N TRP A 73 -15.80 -7.27 9.54
CA TRP A 73 -14.37 -7.08 9.28
C TRP A 73 -14.12 -5.84 8.43
N SER A 74 -12.94 -5.29 8.57
CA SER A 74 -12.40 -4.29 7.66
C SER A 74 -10.94 -4.64 7.33
N MET A 75 -10.53 -4.43 6.09
CA MET A 75 -9.18 -4.65 5.60
C MET A 75 -8.62 -3.36 5.03
N LEU A 76 -7.48 -2.93 5.55
CA LEU A 76 -6.70 -1.81 5.05
C LEU A 76 -5.42 -2.37 4.42
N TYR A 77 -5.12 -1.93 3.20
CA TYR A 77 -3.88 -2.25 2.50
C TYR A 77 -3.14 -0.97 2.13
N PHE A 78 -1.84 -0.98 2.30
CA PHE A 78 -0.93 0.04 1.79
C PHE A 78 0.45 -0.58 1.52
N SER A 79 1.23 0.07 0.66
CA SER A 79 2.65 -0.23 0.47
C SER A 79 3.50 0.81 1.20
N ASP A 80 4.68 0.40 1.64
CA ASP A 80 5.64 1.26 2.32
C ASP A 80 6.30 2.26 1.35
N HIS A 81 6.60 1.84 0.12
CA HIS A 81 7.15 2.69 -0.94
C HIS A 81 6.81 2.14 -2.33
N GLY A 82 7.02 2.98 -3.33
CA GLY A 82 6.99 2.61 -4.73
C GLY A 82 8.40 2.38 -5.28
N LEU A 83 8.53 2.39 -6.61
CA LEU A 83 9.78 2.30 -7.35
C LEU A 83 9.73 3.25 -8.55
N SER A 84 10.88 3.78 -8.95
CA SER A 84 11.03 4.63 -10.13
C SER A 84 11.77 3.90 -11.24
N PHE A 85 11.49 4.28 -12.48
CA PHE A 85 12.26 3.84 -13.63
C PHE A 85 13.53 4.68 -13.79
N ILE A 86 14.61 4.03 -14.16
CA ILE A 86 15.87 4.65 -14.58
C ILE A 86 16.31 4.08 -15.95
N ASP A 87 17.28 4.75 -16.58
CA ASP A 87 17.94 4.30 -17.81
C ASP A 87 16.99 3.85 -18.91
N ASN A 88 16.20 4.80 -19.42
CA ASN A 88 15.22 4.56 -20.50
C ASN A 88 14.21 3.45 -20.18
N GLN A 89 13.80 3.36 -18.91
CA GLN A 89 12.71 2.48 -18.44
C GLN A 89 13.06 0.98 -18.44
N GLN A 90 14.33 0.63 -18.30
CA GLN A 90 14.74 -0.77 -18.25
C GLN A 90 14.94 -1.28 -16.83
N ASP A 91 15.33 -0.41 -15.91
CA ASP A 91 15.60 -0.76 -14.52
C ASP A 91 14.68 -0.02 -13.55
N LEU A 92 14.44 -0.63 -12.41
CA LEU A 92 13.66 -0.08 -11.32
C LEU A 92 14.55 0.17 -10.12
N ILE A 93 14.42 1.35 -9.53
CA ILE A 93 15.18 1.77 -8.34
C ILE A 93 14.26 2.26 -7.24
N HIS A 94 14.65 2.03 -6.00
CA HIS A 94 14.14 2.72 -4.83
C HIS A 94 15.07 3.88 -4.51
N ASP A 95 14.60 5.11 -4.70
CA ASP A 95 15.33 6.35 -4.39
C ASP A 95 14.41 7.37 -3.70
N ASP A 96 14.98 8.51 -3.32
CA ASP A 96 14.28 9.62 -2.70
C ASP A 96 14.17 10.85 -3.61
N LYS A 97 14.40 10.69 -4.93
CA LYS A 97 14.42 11.76 -5.91
C LYS A 97 13.19 11.80 -6.81
N HIS A 98 12.58 10.64 -7.04
CA HIS A 98 11.46 10.51 -7.94
C HIS A 98 10.15 10.29 -7.18
N ARG A 99 9.08 10.99 -7.61
CA ARG A 99 7.77 10.93 -6.95
C ARG A 99 7.17 9.52 -6.91
N GLN A 100 7.46 8.68 -7.90
CA GLN A 100 6.95 7.32 -8.01
C GLN A 100 7.38 6.42 -6.84
N ASN A 101 8.49 6.76 -6.18
CA ASN A 101 8.89 6.07 -4.95
C ASN A 101 7.95 6.34 -3.78
N PHE A 102 7.23 7.46 -3.80
CA PHE A 102 6.31 7.89 -2.75
C PHE A 102 4.83 7.68 -3.13
N GLU A 103 4.55 7.37 -4.40
CA GLU A 103 3.21 7.05 -4.88
C GLU A 103 2.90 5.58 -4.65
N THR A 104 2.12 5.31 -3.62
CA THR A 104 1.81 3.94 -3.20
C THR A 104 0.31 3.67 -3.21
N PRO A 105 -0.10 2.43 -3.55
CA PRO A 105 -1.50 2.06 -3.45
C PRO A 105 -1.95 2.01 -1.99
N LEU A 106 -3.14 2.55 -1.72
CA LEU A 106 -3.83 2.44 -0.45
C LEU A 106 -5.30 2.20 -0.72
N PHE A 107 -5.89 1.21 -0.05
CA PHE A 107 -7.33 1.03 -0.06
C PHE A 107 -7.86 0.47 1.25
N ILE A 108 -9.15 0.72 1.49
CA ILE A 108 -9.90 0.12 2.59
C ILE A 108 -11.12 -0.58 2.00
N THR A 109 -11.40 -1.78 2.50
CA THR A 109 -12.65 -2.49 2.23
C THR A 109 -13.16 -3.13 3.51
N SER A 110 -14.47 -3.37 3.59
CA SER A 110 -15.11 -3.93 4.79
C SER A 110 -16.32 -4.79 4.42
N SER A 111 -16.80 -5.55 5.40
CA SER A 111 -17.97 -6.42 5.24
C SER A 111 -19.27 -5.67 4.94
N ASP A 112 -19.32 -4.37 5.17
CA ASP A 112 -20.45 -3.48 4.93
C ASP A 112 -20.22 -2.49 3.77
N SER A 113 -19.11 -2.60 3.05
CA SER A 113 -18.83 -1.79 1.86
C SER A 113 -19.71 -2.22 0.70
N ASN A 114 -20.62 -1.35 0.27
CA ASN A 114 -21.57 -1.64 -0.82
C ASN A 114 -21.28 -0.83 -2.09
N THR A 115 -20.41 0.16 -2.01
CA THR A 115 -20.05 1.05 -3.12
C THR A 115 -18.54 1.24 -3.16
N ARG A 116 -18.03 1.55 -4.35
CA ARG A 116 -16.64 1.98 -4.53
C ARG A 116 -16.58 3.49 -4.54
N GLU A 117 -15.75 4.05 -3.68
CA GLU A 117 -15.40 5.45 -3.66
C GLU A 117 -13.92 5.62 -4.03
N ILE A 118 -13.60 6.67 -4.78
CA ILE A 118 -12.22 7.05 -5.10
C ILE A 118 -11.94 8.38 -4.40
N ILE A 119 -10.97 8.35 -3.49
CA ILE A 119 -10.43 9.55 -2.85
C ILE A 119 -9.24 10.00 -3.67
N SER A 120 -9.39 11.08 -4.42
CA SER A 120 -8.36 11.64 -5.29
C SER A 120 -7.46 12.66 -4.58
N ALA A 121 -7.80 13.05 -3.36
CA ALA A 121 -6.96 13.96 -2.57
C ALA A 121 -5.66 13.27 -2.18
N GLN A 122 -4.54 13.95 -2.44
CA GLN A 122 -3.21 13.47 -2.06
C GLN A 122 -3.07 13.38 -0.54
N ARG A 123 -2.36 12.36 -0.07
CA ARG A 123 -2.10 12.11 1.35
C ARG A 123 -0.63 11.76 1.57
N SER A 124 -0.06 12.33 2.62
CA SER A 124 1.29 11.97 3.04
C SER A 124 1.28 10.71 3.90
N GLY A 125 2.20 9.78 3.63
CA GLY A 125 2.43 8.61 4.47
C GLY A 125 2.81 8.94 5.92
N LEU A 126 3.27 10.17 6.19
CA LEU A 126 3.52 10.66 7.56
C LEU A 126 2.25 10.68 8.43
N ASN A 127 1.09 10.73 7.80
CA ASN A 127 -0.21 10.69 8.47
C ASN A 127 -0.79 9.28 8.64
N LEU A 128 0.00 8.23 8.40
CA LEU A 128 -0.47 6.85 8.51
C LEU A 128 -1.07 6.54 9.89
N PHE A 129 -0.48 7.07 10.98
CA PHE A 129 -1.02 6.87 12.32
C PHE A 129 -2.38 7.55 12.52
N HIS A 130 -2.63 8.69 11.87
CA HIS A 130 -3.95 9.31 11.86
C HIS A 130 -4.98 8.45 11.13
N LEU A 131 -4.59 7.85 10.00
CA LEU A 131 -5.43 6.90 9.28
C LEU A 131 -5.78 5.68 10.13
N LEU A 132 -4.78 5.11 10.80
CA LEU A 132 -5.00 3.94 11.67
C LEU A 132 -5.90 4.29 12.86
N ASP A 133 -5.74 5.46 13.46
CA ASP A 133 -6.59 5.94 14.55
C ASP A 133 -8.05 6.11 14.10
N GLU A 134 -8.30 6.76 12.96
CA GLU A 134 -9.62 6.89 12.35
C GLU A 134 -10.22 5.51 12.02
N TRP A 135 -9.44 4.65 11.34
CA TRP A 135 -9.91 3.35 10.87
C TRP A 135 -10.23 2.38 12.01
N LEU A 136 -9.42 2.38 13.08
CA LEU A 136 -9.62 1.54 14.26
C LEU A 136 -10.63 2.14 15.26
N GLY A 137 -10.98 3.42 15.12
CA GLY A 137 -11.86 4.13 16.04
C GLY A 137 -11.29 4.25 17.45
N ILE A 138 -9.96 4.42 17.59
CA ILE A 138 -9.27 4.49 18.90
C ILE A 138 -9.38 5.90 19.47
N HIS A 139 -9.21 6.93 18.64
CA HIS A 139 -9.26 8.35 19.01
C HIS A 139 -8.23 8.75 20.08
N GLU A 140 -6.96 8.41 19.83
CA GLU A 140 -5.84 8.75 20.70
C GLU A 140 -5.60 10.27 20.73
N LYS A 141 -5.55 10.87 21.92
CA LYS A 141 -5.47 12.33 22.10
C LYS A 141 -4.20 12.95 21.49
N ASN A 142 -3.10 12.22 21.46
CA ASN A 142 -1.82 12.68 20.94
C ASN A 142 -1.68 12.54 19.42
N ILE A 143 -2.63 11.85 18.77
CA ILE A 143 -2.65 11.60 17.33
C ILE A 143 -3.70 12.50 16.63
N GLN A 144 -4.18 13.53 17.29
CA GLN A 144 -5.21 14.40 16.70
C GLN A 144 -4.67 15.15 15.49
N SER A 145 -5.30 14.96 14.33
CA SER A 145 -5.05 15.70 13.11
C SER A 145 -6.31 16.42 12.64
N SER A 146 -6.13 17.63 12.11
CA SER A 146 -7.18 18.29 11.33
C SER A 146 -7.40 17.63 9.96
N CYS A 147 -6.50 16.73 9.56
CA CYS A 147 -6.55 16.01 8.30
C CYS A 147 -7.34 14.72 8.44
N LYS A 148 -8.50 14.66 7.83
CA LYS A 148 -9.22 13.39 7.63
C LYS A 148 -8.62 12.68 6.44
N MET A 149 -7.94 11.55 6.69
CA MET A 149 -7.25 10.78 5.67
C MET A 149 -8.22 10.17 4.65
N ILE A 150 -9.37 9.71 5.11
CA ILE A 150 -10.45 9.14 4.27
C ILE A 150 -11.42 10.25 3.87
N SER A 151 -10.94 11.24 3.11
CA SER A 151 -11.78 12.32 2.60
C SER A 151 -11.11 13.01 1.42
N ASN A 152 -11.86 13.77 0.62
CA ASN A 152 -11.33 14.62 -0.43
C ASN A 152 -10.95 16.04 0.04
N ASN A 153 -11.00 16.32 1.35
CA ASN A 153 -10.62 17.62 1.89
C ASN A 153 -9.11 17.83 1.85
N GLU A 154 -8.67 19.06 1.66
CA GLU A 154 -7.26 19.40 1.70
C GLU A 154 -6.67 19.25 3.10
N CYS A 155 -5.41 18.82 3.16
CA CYS A 155 -4.62 18.68 4.37
C CYS A 155 -3.35 19.54 4.27
N LYS A 156 -2.91 20.12 5.39
CA LYS A 156 -1.74 21.03 5.39
C LYS A 156 -0.43 20.35 4.97
N ASP A 157 -0.28 19.08 5.30
CA ASP A 157 0.92 18.26 5.13
C ASP A 157 0.79 17.20 4.01
N GLN A 158 -0.21 17.38 3.14
CA GLN A 158 -0.47 16.42 2.06
C GLN A 158 0.66 16.29 1.04
N ASN A 159 1.52 17.28 0.93
CA ASN A 159 2.57 17.39 -0.09
C ASN A 159 3.98 17.18 0.46
N ILE A 160 4.13 16.55 1.63
CA ILE A 160 5.44 16.30 2.22
C ILE A 160 5.75 14.81 2.32
N ALA A 161 7.03 14.49 2.17
CA ALA A 161 7.62 13.18 2.40
C ALA A 161 8.93 13.33 3.20
N ILE A 162 9.58 12.24 3.52
CA ILE A 162 10.90 12.23 4.17
C ILE A 162 11.87 11.50 3.25
N ASP A 163 13.05 12.10 3.02
CA ASP A 163 14.14 11.49 2.27
C ASP A 163 14.92 10.44 3.12
N PHE A 164 15.93 9.81 2.50
CA PHE A 164 16.75 8.82 3.20
C PHE A 164 17.64 9.42 4.29
N ASP A 165 17.88 10.72 4.25
CA ASP A 165 18.59 11.47 5.30
C ASP A 165 17.67 11.96 6.42
N GLN A 166 16.38 11.56 6.42
CA GLN A 166 15.34 11.94 7.37
C GLN A 166 14.98 13.44 7.33
N LYS A 167 15.16 14.09 6.17
CA LYS A 167 14.78 15.48 5.93
C LYS A 167 13.42 15.55 5.25
N ILE A 168 12.68 16.60 5.57
CA ILE A 168 11.41 16.88 4.89
C ILE A 168 11.71 17.33 3.46
N ILE A 169 11.03 16.71 2.51
CA ILE A 169 11.03 17.07 1.10
C ILE A 169 9.59 17.35 0.64
N TYR A 170 9.45 18.19 -0.38
CA TYR A 170 8.14 18.50 -0.94
C TYR A 170 7.87 17.63 -2.16
N PHE A 171 6.77 16.92 -2.15
CA PHE A 171 6.41 15.98 -3.21
C PHE A 171 6.36 16.60 -4.60
N ASN A 172 5.91 17.85 -4.71
CA ASN A 172 5.84 18.59 -5.97
C ASN A 172 7.21 19.05 -6.51
N GLU A 173 8.27 18.97 -5.71
CA GLU A 173 9.65 19.27 -6.12
C GLU A 173 10.40 18.03 -6.61
N LEU A 174 9.84 16.83 -6.40
CA LEU A 174 10.42 15.58 -6.85
C LEU A 174 10.37 15.45 -8.37
N LEU A 175 11.36 14.76 -8.90
CA LEU A 175 11.42 14.43 -10.32
C LEU A 175 10.28 13.47 -10.70
N ASP A 176 9.91 13.51 -11.96
CA ASP A 176 8.96 12.58 -12.55
C ASP A 176 9.69 11.63 -13.48
N ASP A 177 9.59 10.33 -13.22
CA ASP A 177 10.12 9.27 -14.08
C ASP A 177 9.11 8.82 -15.13
N SER A 178 8.00 9.57 -15.29
CA SER A 178 6.90 9.16 -16.14
C SER A 178 7.38 8.72 -17.52
N ILE A 179 6.89 7.57 -17.90
CA ILE A 179 7.09 6.95 -19.20
C ILE A 179 6.51 7.89 -20.28
N LYS A 180 7.37 8.44 -21.12
CA LYS A 180 6.96 9.19 -22.31
C LYS A 180 6.63 8.26 -23.46
#